data_0ee54666d673d1ee936c247081af42fe
#
_entry.id   0ee54666d673d1ee936c247081af42fe
#
_cell.length_a   1.000
_cell.length_b   1.000
_cell.length_c   1.000
_cell.angle_alpha   90.00
_cell.angle_beta   90.00
_cell.angle_gamma   90.00
#
_symmetry.space_group_name_H-M   'P 1'
#
loop_
_entity.id
_entity.type
_entity.pdbx_description
1 polymer ?
#
loop_
_entity_poly.entity_id
_entity_poly.type
_entity_poly.pdbx_seq_one_letter_code
_entity_poly.pdbx_strand_id
1 'polypeptide(L)'
;MGMHESYYEVLYAREVVRLSGYAARHRLPGTFYAYLAYGGATLSAKDALAQGMLAIAQEKGFLKPGQTVVECSAGTFAVALAIACGHSGHPLVLCVPGSIGPARQKLLTELGAKLSFTTGGRTGAAARAQAVAMCTGGYFLNYFDNDINAEFHRRVTGPAIVKATGGELDAIVVGVGSGGTITGVGEYVKAWYPDVRIIAVEPAESQALTGGVVGRHSIPGIGAGFVPENYNPYIVDGVVAVPSARAGVLAQEVLRTDAVPAAPSAGAVLCAMHSLVQKEPSIRRVLGVFSGAQAVE
;
A
#
# COMPACT_ATOMS: atom_id res chain seq x y z
N MET A 1 14.46 6.46 -24.25
CA MET A 1 14.71 6.67 -22.81
C MET A 1 14.91 8.15 -22.60
N GLY A 2 14.07 8.80 -21.80
CA GLY A 2 14.20 10.22 -21.45
C GLY A 2 15.01 10.39 -20.17
N MET A 3 15.69 11.54 -20.01
CA MET A 3 16.22 11.97 -18.72
C MET A 3 15.04 12.33 -17.81
N HIS A 4 15.09 11.92 -16.54
CA HIS A 4 14.15 12.30 -15.50
C HIS A 4 14.77 13.39 -14.63
N GLU A 5 14.00 14.41 -14.25
CA GLU A 5 14.48 15.49 -13.39
C GLU A 5 14.52 15.06 -11.92
N SER A 6 13.71 14.07 -11.54
CA SER A 6 13.70 13.52 -10.19
C SER A 6 13.49 12.00 -10.19
N TYR A 7 13.97 11.34 -9.13
CA TYR A 7 13.72 9.93 -8.92
C TYR A 7 12.22 9.62 -8.71
N TYR A 8 11.42 10.58 -8.26
CA TYR A 8 9.97 10.41 -8.11
C TYR A 8 9.24 10.21 -9.45
N GLU A 9 9.73 10.80 -10.55
CA GLU A 9 9.19 10.52 -11.88
C GLU A 9 9.36 9.05 -12.26
N VAL A 10 10.53 8.46 -11.91
CA VAL A 10 10.77 7.02 -12.07
C VAL A 10 9.83 6.20 -11.17
N LEU A 11 9.54 6.68 -9.95
CA LEU A 11 8.63 6.00 -9.02
C LEU A 11 7.18 5.95 -9.53
N TYR A 12 6.76 6.88 -10.36
CA TYR A 12 5.42 6.90 -10.94
C TYR A 12 5.30 6.07 -12.23
N ALA A 13 6.41 5.79 -12.91
CA ALA A 13 6.47 4.92 -14.09
C ALA A 13 6.49 3.44 -13.64
N ARG A 14 5.32 2.91 -13.29
CA ARG A 14 5.18 1.53 -12.81
C ARG A 14 4.85 0.57 -13.94
N GLU A 15 5.35 -0.67 -13.80
CA GLU A 15 5.22 -1.70 -14.81
C GLU A 15 4.19 -2.76 -14.42
N VAL A 16 3.53 -3.32 -15.44
CA VAL A 16 2.73 -4.53 -15.34
C VAL A 16 3.50 -5.68 -15.94
N VAL A 17 3.69 -6.73 -15.18
CA VAL A 17 4.42 -7.94 -15.59
C VAL A 17 3.45 -9.11 -15.69
N ARG A 18 3.55 -9.89 -16.78
CA ARG A 18 2.81 -11.14 -16.92
C ARG A 18 3.53 -12.26 -16.19
N LEU A 19 2.82 -12.95 -15.30
CA LEU A 19 3.33 -14.06 -14.49
C LEU A 19 3.14 -15.41 -15.21
N SER A 20 3.82 -15.57 -16.34
CA SER A 20 3.65 -16.75 -17.20
C SER A 20 4.25 -18.02 -16.59
N GLY A 21 5.39 -17.89 -15.89
CA GLY A 21 6.08 -19.00 -15.24
C GLY A 21 5.24 -19.58 -14.08
N TYR A 22 4.68 -18.71 -13.25
CA TYR A 22 3.79 -19.10 -12.16
C TYR A 22 2.53 -19.80 -12.67
N ALA A 23 1.85 -19.19 -13.66
CA ALA A 23 0.63 -19.75 -14.23
C ALA A 23 0.88 -21.14 -14.85
N ALA A 24 1.97 -21.30 -15.61
CA ALA A 24 2.36 -22.58 -16.22
C ALA A 24 2.67 -23.66 -15.17
N ARG A 25 3.46 -23.32 -14.14
CA ARG A 25 3.81 -24.23 -13.05
C ARG A 25 2.59 -24.81 -12.34
N HIS A 26 1.57 -24.00 -12.13
CA HIS A 26 0.32 -24.40 -11.46
C HIS A 26 -0.79 -24.83 -12.41
N ARG A 27 -0.54 -24.86 -13.72
CA ARG A 27 -1.53 -25.19 -14.76
C ARG A 27 -2.81 -24.37 -14.61
N LEU A 28 -2.65 -23.07 -14.25
CA LEU A 28 -3.77 -22.18 -14.04
C LEU A 28 -4.37 -21.72 -15.37
N PRO A 29 -5.70 -21.67 -15.48
CA PRO A 29 -6.35 -21.13 -16.66
C PRO A 29 -6.25 -19.59 -16.66
N GLY A 30 -6.03 -18.99 -17.82
CA GLY A 30 -6.04 -17.54 -17.99
C GLY A 30 -4.66 -16.88 -17.85
N THR A 31 -4.67 -15.57 -17.73
CA THR A 31 -3.48 -14.73 -17.66
C THR A 31 -3.39 -14.02 -16.31
N PHE A 32 -2.23 -14.12 -15.70
CA PHE A 32 -1.89 -13.49 -14.43
C PHE A 32 -0.98 -12.31 -14.67
N TYR A 33 -1.33 -11.17 -14.11
CA TYR A 33 -0.53 -9.95 -14.15
C TYR A 33 -0.18 -9.47 -12.74
N ALA A 34 1.00 -8.88 -12.58
CA ALA A 34 1.40 -8.16 -11.39
C ALA A 34 1.67 -6.69 -11.74
N TYR A 35 0.96 -5.76 -11.11
CA TYR A 35 1.34 -4.36 -11.11
C TYR A 35 2.37 -4.13 -10.01
N LEU A 36 3.60 -3.79 -10.38
CA LEU A 36 4.72 -3.62 -9.47
C LEU A 36 4.70 -2.20 -8.89
N ALA A 37 4.01 -2.01 -7.76
CA ALA A 37 3.83 -0.71 -7.13
C ALA A 37 5.04 -0.22 -6.30
N TYR A 38 6.17 -0.91 -6.35
CA TYR A 38 7.40 -0.64 -5.58
C TYR A 38 8.57 -0.26 -6.50
N GLY A 39 9.62 0.34 -5.95
CA GLY A 39 10.83 0.71 -6.70
C GLY A 39 11.62 1.86 -6.06
N GLY A 40 11.14 2.41 -4.95
CA GLY A 40 11.80 3.47 -4.20
C GLY A 40 12.75 2.95 -3.11
N ALA A 41 13.18 3.84 -2.22
CA ALA A 41 14.15 3.57 -1.17
C ALA A 41 13.66 2.53 -0.15
N THR A 42 12.36 2.40 0.06
CA THR A 42 11.76 1.39 0.95
C THR A 42 11.35 0.12 0.20
N LEU A 43 11.56 0.04 -1.10
CA LEU A 43 11.06 -1.01 -2.00
C LEU A 43 9.56 -1.28 -1.81
N SER A 44 8.80 -0.23 -1.60
CA SER A 44 7.37 -0.31 -1.28
C SER A 44 6.57 0.76 -2.04
N ALA A 45 5.29 0.51 -2.24
CA ALA A 45 4.32 1.48 -2.76
C ALA A 45 4.24 2.77 -1.93
N LYS A 46 4.70 2.72 -0.66
CA LYS A 46 4.68 3.86 0.26
C LYS A 46 5.61 4.98 -0.17
N ASP A 47 6.67 4.71 -0.97
CA ASP A 47 7.57 5.75 -1.45
C ASP A 47 6.85 6.76 -2.36
N ALA A 48 6.16 6.26 -3.39
CA ALA A 48 5.36 7.11 -4.27
C ALA A 48 4.15 7.73 -3.55
N LEU A 49 3.50 6.95 -2.68
CA LEU A 49 2.34 7.42 -1.93
C LEU A 49 2.68 8.58 -0.99
N ALA A 50 3.77 8.48 -0.22
CA ALA A 50 4.17 9.55 0.72
C ALA A 50 4.42 10.87 -0.02
N GLN A 51 5.16 10.83 -1.13
CA GLN A 51 5.38 12.01 -1.97
C GLN A 51 4.08 12.53 -2.57
N GLY A 52 3.24 11.64 -3.11
CA GLY A 52 1.96 12.00 -3.70
C GLY A 52 0.99 12.62 -2.70
N MET A 53 0.93 12.10 -1.47
CA MET A 53 0.08 12.68 -0.42
C MET A 53 0.53 14.09 -0.05
N LEU A 54 1.85 14.35 0.06
CA LEU A 54 2.35 15.71 0.32
C LEU A 54 2.02 16.65 -0.83
N ALA A 55 2.24 16.24 -2.08
CA ALA A 55 1.97 17.03 -3.26
C ALA A 55 0.47 17.40 -3.38
N ILE A 56 -0.43 16.43 -3.19
CA ILE A 56 -1.88 16.66 -3.24
C ILE A 56 -2.32 17.56 -2.07
N ALA A 57 -1.76 17.37 -0.86
CA ALA A 57 -2.06 18.23 0.28
C ALA A 57 -1.64 19.69 0.04
N GLN A 58 -0.49 19.90 -0.61
CA GLN A 58 -0.03 21.23 -1.03
C GLN A 58 -0.93 21.83 -2.12
N GLU A 59 -1.25 21.06 -3.16
CA GLU A 59 -2.16 21.48 -4.24
C GLU A 59 -3.51 21.94 -3.69
N LYS A 60 -4.05 21.23 -2.69
CA LYS A 60 -5.33 21.57 -2.03
C LYS A 60 -5.20 22.70 -1.00
N GLY A 61 -4.00 23.19 -0.73
CA GLY A 61 -3.76 24.23 0.28
C GLY A 61 -3.84 23.76 1.75
N PHE A 62 -3.93 22.45 1.99
CA PHE A 62 -3.95 21.87 3.34
C PHE A 62 -2.55 21.89 3.99
N LEU A 63 -1.51 21.71 3.18
CA LEU A 63 -0.12 21.77 3.59
C LEU A 63 0.55 23.00 2.96
N LYS A 64 1.01 23.92 3.78
CA LYS A 64 1.73 25.14 3.31
C LYS A 64 3.23 24.84 3.12
N PRO A 65 3.93 25.52 2.21
CA PRO A 65 5.37 25.39 2.06
C PRO A 65 6.11 25.55 3.39
N GLY A 66 7.03 24.63 3.71
CA GLY A 66 7.80 24.64 4.95
C GLY A 66 7.02 24.31 6.23
N GLN A 67 5.71 24.08 6.16
CA GLN A 67 4.89 23.69 7.32
C GLN A 67 5.31 22.32 7.83
N THR A 68 5.33 22.16 9.15
CA THR A 68 5.62 20.87 9.80
C THR A 68 4.55 19.84 9.46
N VAL A 69 4.98 18.68 8.97
CA VAL A 69 4.13 17.51 8.81
C VAL A 69 4.17 16.69 10.09
N VAL A 70 3.02 16.22 10.54
CA VAL A 70 2.88 15.35 11.72
C VAL A 70 2.23 14.05 11.30
N GLU A 71 2.75 12.91 11.78
CA GLU A 71 2.18 11.59 11.45
C GLU A 71 2.30 10.61 12.62
N CYS A 72 1.39 9.63 12.71
CA CYS A 72 1.39 8.58 13.72
C CYS A 72 1.77 7.21 13.12
N SER A 73 2.96 7.12 12.55
CA SER A 73 3.47 5.90 11.93
C SER A 73 4.90 5.60 12.38
N ALA A 74 5.23 4.31 12.53
CA ALA A 74 6.58 3.83 12.84
C ALA A 74 7.09 2.79 11.82
N GLY A 75 6.24 2.41 10.87
CA GLY A 75 6.53 1.38 9.86
C GLY A 75 7.18 1.94 8.60
N THR A 76 7.02 1.20 7.50
CA THR A 76 7.57 1.56 6.18
C THR A 76 7.07 2.92 5.70
N PHE A 77 5.79 3.27 5.99
CA PHE A 77 5.27 4.59 5.62
C PHE A 77 5.99 5.74 6.33
N ALA A 78 6.38 5.57 7.61
CA ALA A 78 7.15 6.58 8.32
C ALA A 78 8.52 6.86 7.66
N VAL A 79 9.20 5.80 7.19
CA VAL A 79 10.47 5.94 6.47
C VAL A 79 10.27 6.66 5.14
N ALA A 80 9.29 6.22 4.35
CA ALA A 80 8.95 6.86 3.08
C ALA A 80 8.56 8.32 3.26
N LEU A 81 7.79 8.65 4.29
CA LEU A 81 7.38 10.00 4.62
C LEU A 81 8.56 10.88 5.06
N ALA A 82 9.51 10.33 5.85
CA ALA A 82 10.70 11.07 6.26
C ALA A 82 11.55 11.45 5.05
N ILE A 83 11.74 10.53 4.09
CA ILE A 83 12.43 10.80 2.82
C ILE A 83 11.68 11.87 2.01
N ALA A 84 10.37 11.72 1.86
CA ALA A 84 9.54 12.65 1.10
C ALA A 84 9.54 14.06 1.72
N CYS A 85 9.43 14.18 3.04
CA CYS A 85 9.50 15.45 3.76
C CYS A 85 10.88 16.11 3.62
N GLY A 86 11.97 15.34 3.74
CA GLY A 86 13.33 15.85 3.51
C GLY A 86 13.51 16.40 2.11
N HIS A 87 12.99 15.71 1.09
CA HIS A 87 13.05 16.18 -0.31
C HIS A 87 12.21 17.44 -0.56
N SER A 88 11.02 17.53 0.04
CA SER A 88 10.09 18.65 -0.17
C SER A 88 10.26 19.81 0.83
N GLY A 89 11.26 19.74 1.72
CA GLY A 89 11.59 20.82 2.66
C GLY A 89 10.60 20.99 3.82
N HIS A 90 9.89 19.91 4.20
CA HIS A 90 8.97 19.91 5.33
C HIS A 90 9.63 19.32 6.58
N PRO A 91 9.66 20.03 7.72
CA PRO A 91 9.96 19.39 9.01
C PRO A 91 8.96 18.26 9.29
N LEU A 92 9.43 17.15 9.87
CA LEU A 92 8.59 16.00 10.19
C LEU A 92 8.61 15.67 11.68
N VAL A 93 7.43 15.51 12.27
CA VAL A 93 7.26 14.96 13.62
C VAL A 93 6.50 13.63 13.51
N LEU A 94 7.13 12.55 13.99
CA LEU A 94 6.52 11.22 14.05
C LEU A 94 6.11 10.90 15.49
N CYS A 95 4.82 10.69 15.72
CA CYS A 95 4.30 10.19 16.98
C CYS A 95 4.35 8.66 16.97
N VAL A 96 5.25 8.09 17.77
CA VAL A 96 5.60 6.67 17.73
C VAL A 96 5.43 6.01 19.09
N PRO A 97 5.08 4.70 19.16
CA PRO A 97 5.04 4.00 20.43
C PRO A 97 6.44 3.92 21.06
N GLY A 98 6.51 4.03 22.39
CA GLY A 98 7.79 3.92 23.13
C GLY A 98 8.51 2.58 22.94
N SER A 99 7.80 1.55 22.45
CA SER A 99 8.35 0.23 22.13
C SER A 99 9.02 0.10 20.76
N ILE A 100 9.07 1.17 19.98
CA ILE A 100 9.78 1.15 18.68
C ILE A 100 11.26 0.78 18.89
N GLY A 101 11.76 -0.17 18.12
CA GLY A 101 13.13 -0.65 18.25
C GLY A 101 14.20 0.42 17.98
N PRO A 102 15.37 0.34 18.65
CA PRO A 102 16.41 1.38 18.58
C PRO A 102 16.95 1.60 17.15
N ALA A 103 17.08 0.55 16.36
CA ALA A 103 17.50 0.66 14.96
C ALA A 103 16.53 1.51 14.13
N ARG A 104 15.23 1.33 14.35
CA ARG A 104 14.19 2.13 13.67
C ARG A 104 14.16 3.58 14.16
N GLN A 105 14.35 3.81 15.47
CA GLN A 105 14.50 5.17 16.01
C GLN A 105 15.67 5.90 15.36
N LYS A 106 16.83 5.25 15.31
CA LYS A 106 18.04 5.79 14.69
C LYS A 106 17.80 6.15 13.23
N LEU A 107 17.28 5.21 12.42
CA LEU A 107 16.97 5.45 11.01
C LEU A 107 16.06 6.66 10.80
N LEU A 108 14.94 6.74 11.50
CA LEU A 108 14.00 7.84 11.35
C LEU A 108 14.61 9.20 11.75
N THR A 109 15.43 9.21 12.80
CA THR A 109 16.15 10.42 13.24
C THR A 109 17.22 10.85 12.23
N GLU A 110 17.97 9.90 11.67
CA GLU A 110 18.97 10.19 10.62
C GLU A 110 18.33 10.72 9.33
N LEU A 111 17.09 10.31 9.05
CA LEU A 111 16.28 10.86 7.95
C LEU A 111 15.64 12.23 8.29
N GLY A 112 15.97 12.82 9.43
CA GLY A 112 15.53 14.16 9.84
C GLY A 112 14.19 14.22 10.58
N ALA A 113 13.57 13.09 10.93
CA ALA A 113 12.33 13.09 11.66
C ALA A 113 12.56 13.35 13.17
N LYS A 114 11.72 14.21 13.76
CA LYS A 114 11.64 14.39 15.22
C LYS A 114 10.66 13.37 15.79
N LEU A 115 11.11 12.54 16.74
CA LEU A 115 10.28 11.52 17.37
C LEU A 115 9.56 12.06 18.60
N SER A 116 8.25 11.85 18.69
CA SER A 116 7.41 12.12 19.86
C SER A 116 6.86 10.78 20.36
N PHE A 117 7.39 10.33 21.50
CA PHE A 117 7.00 9.02 22.06
C PHE A 117 5.63 9.09 22.74
N THR A 118 4.88 8.01 22.60
CA THR A 118 3.53 7.88 23.16
C THR A 118 3.29 6.50 23.78
N THR A 119 2.32 6.44 24.66
CA THR A 119 1.74 5.21 25.23
C THR A 119 0.33 4.99 24.65
N GLY A 120 -0.25 3.80 24.83
CA GLY A 120 -1.62 3.53 24.38
C GLY A 120 -1.76 3.08 22.93
N GLY A 121 -0.69 2.56 22.34
CA GLY A 121 -0.71 1.96 21.01
C GLY A 121 -1.05 2.97 19.91
N ARG A 122 -1.75 2.50 18.86
CA ARG A 122 -2.10 3.34 17.69
C ARG A 122 -3.03 4.50 18.04
N THR A 123 -4.07 4.26 18.83
CA THR A 123 -5.02 5.31 19.23
C THR A 123 -4.32 6.42 20.01
N GLY A 124 -3.43 6.05 20.94
CA GLY A 124 -2.61 7.04 21.67
C GLY A 124 -1.67 7.81 20.75
N ALA A 125 -1.10 7.14 19.72
CA ALA A 125 -0.24 7.81 18.75
C ALA A 125 -1.01 8.80 17.87
N ALA A 126 -2.21 8.45 17.40
CA ALA A 126 -3.06 9.35 16.62
C ALA A 126 -3.51 10.57 17.44
N ALA A 127 -3.98 10.36 18.67
CA ALA A 127 -4.33 11.47 19.58
C ALA A 127 -3.13 12.38 19.85
N ARG A 128 -1.95 11.82 20.05
CA ARG A 128 -0.71 12.60 20.24
C ARG A 128 -0.36 13.40 18.98
N ALA A 129 -0.48 12.80 17.78
CA ALA A 129 -0.21 13.49 16.54
C ALA A 129 -1.16 14.66 16.31
N GLN A 130 -2.44 14.47 16.58
CA GLN A 130 -3.43 15.55 16.53
C GLN A 130 -3.08 16.69 17.49
N ALA A 131 -2.72 16.38 18.73
CA ALA A 131 -2.33 17.40 19.72
C ALA A 131 -1.06 18.15 19.30
N VAL A 132 -0.05 17.43 18.78
CA VAL A 132 1.19 18.05 18.27
C VAL A 132 0.89 18.97 17.09
N ALA A 133 0.08 18.55 16.14
CA ALA A 133 -0.30 19.37 15.00
C ALA A 133 -1.01 20.66 15.44
N MET A 134 -1.97 20.56 16.36
CA MET A 134 -2.67 21.73 16.91
C MET A 134 -1.72 22.70 17.63
N CYS A 135 -0.82 22.19 18.49
CA CYS A 135 0.11 23.03 19.26
C CYS A 135 1.20 23.69 18.40
N THR A 136 1.60 23.06 17.29
CA THR A 136 2.69 23.56 16.44
C THR A 136 2.21 24.28 15.18
N GLY A 137 0.91 24.30 14.92
CA GLY A 137 0.37 24.73 13.61
C GLY A 137 0.77 23.81 12.47
N GLY A 138 1.13 22.55 12.78
CA GLY A 138 1.51 21.55 11.80
C GLY A 138 0.30 20.93 11.09
N TYR A 139 0.58 20.22 9.99
CA TYR A 139 -0.41 19.44 9.25
C TYR A 139 -0.35 17.97 9.67
N PHE A 140 -1.42 17.45 10.27
CA PHE A 140 -1.54 16.01 10.57
C PHE A 140 -1.95 15.27 9.31
N LEU A 141 -1.02 14.49 8.74
CA LEU A 141 -1.23 13.77 7.48
C LEU A 141 -2.24 12.63 7.62
N ASN A 142 -2.27 11.97 8.78
CA ASN A 142 -3.22 10.93 9.15
C ASN A 142 -3.42 9.83 8.07
N TYR A 143 -2.35 9.14 7.73
CA TYR A 143 -2.25 8.17 6.64
C TYR A 143 -3.38 7.13 6.56
N PHE A 144 -3.96 6.71 7.69
CA PHE A 144 -5.03 5.71 7.76
C PHE A 144 -6.45 6.28 7.63
N ASP A 145 -6.58 7.62 7.72
CA ASP A 145 -7.85 8.33 7.73
C ASP A 145 -7.66 9.68 7.04
N ASN A 146 -7.42 9.62 5.73
CA ASN A 146 -7.22 10.80 4.90
C ASN A 146 -7.50 10.43 3.44
N ASP A 147 -8.54 11.00 2.86
CA ASP A 147 -8.99 10.77 1.48
C ASP A 147 -7.90 11.01 0.43
N ILE A 148 -6.89 11.83 0.74
CA ILE A 148 -5.74 12.07 -0.14
C ILE A 148 -4.99 10.75 -0.44
N ASN A 149 -5.03 9.78 0.47
CA ASN A 149 -4.44 8.46 0.24
C ASN A 149 -5.16 7.74 -0.92
N ALA A 150 -6.48 7.63 -0.87
CA ALA A 150 -7.27 7.06 -1.96
C ALA A 150 -7.20 7.91 -3.23
N GLU A 151 -7.22 9.23 -3.09
CA GLU A 151 -7.11 10.17 -4.21
C GLU A 151 -5.80 10.00 -4.99
N PHE A 152 -4.66 9.80 -4.31
CA PHE A 152 -3.40 9.47 -4.98
C PHE A 152 -3.54 8.23 -5.88
N HIS A 153 -4.12 7.17 -5.37
CA HIS A 153 -4.30 5.94 -6.14
C HIS A 153 -5.32 6.08 -7.26
N ARG A 154 -6.34 6.92 -7.07
CA ARG A 154 -7.31 7.27 -8.12
C ARG A 154 -6.69 8.09 -9.24
N ARG A 155 -5.75 8.99 -8.92
CA ARG A 155 -5.06 9.86 -9.90
C ARG A 155 -3.88 9.16 -10.60
N VAL A 156 -3.24 8.19 -9.95
CA VAL A 156 -1.97 7.62 -10.40
C VAL A 156 -2.07 6.12 -10.67
N THR A 157 -2.41 5.33 -9.66
CA THR A 157 -2.33 3.86 -9.73
C THR A 157 -3.41 3.26 -10.63
N GLY A 158 -4.66 3.69 -10.46
CA GLY A 158 -5.78 3.24 -11.30
C GLY A 158 -5.56 3.53 -12.78
N PRO A 159 -5.27 4.79 -13.18
CA PRO A 159 -4.92 5.13 -14.55
C PRO A 159 -3.74 4.34 -15.13
N ALA A 160 -2.68 4.12 -14.33
CA ALA A 160 -1.51 3.35 -14.78
C ALA A 160 -1.87 1.88 -15.08
N ILE A 161 -2.66 1.25 -14.23
CA ILE A 161 -3.15 -0.12 -14.45
C ILE A 161 -3.98 -0.18 -15.74
N VAL A 162 -4.96 0.69 -15.89
CA VAL A 162 -5.82 0.73 -17.08
C VAL A 162 -5.03 0.99 -18.34
N LYS A 163 -4.10 1.95 -18.32
CA LYS A 163 -3.21 2.24 -19.46
C LYS A 163 -2.38 1.03 -19.88
N ALA A 164 -1.83 0.29 -18.91
CA ALA A 164 -0.97 -0.86 -19.18
C ALA A 164 -1.74 -2.10 -19.69
N THR A 165 -3.02 -2.23 -19.31
CA THR A 165 -3.84 -3.42 -19.62
C THR A 165 -4.94 -3.18 -20.66
N GLY A 166 -5.10 -1.91 -21.10
CA GLY A 166 -6.23 -1.52 -21.96
C GLY A 166 -7.59 -1.61 -21.26
N GLY A 167 -7.62 -1.79 -19.94
CA GLY A 167 -8.84 -2.08 -19.18
C GLY A 167 -9.36 -3.52 -19.35
N GLU A 168 -8.64 -4.35 -20.10
CA GLU A 168 -9.03 -5.73 -20.41
C GLU A 168 -8.73 -6.69 -19.25
N LEU A 169 -9.33 -6.48 -18.10
CA LEU A 169 -9.22 -7.29 -16.89
C LEU A 169 -10.59 -7.82 -16.46
N ASP A 170 -10.62 -9.02 -15.87
CA ASP A 170 -11.81 -9.57 -15.24
C ASP A 170 -11.80 -9.29 -13.72
N ALA A 171 -10.60 -9.20 -13.12
CA ALA A 171 -10.47 -8.87 -11.70
C ALA A 171 -9.14 -8.17 -11.37
N ILE A 172 -9.19 -7.31 -10.35
CA ILE A 172 -8.03 -6.71 -9.69
C ILE A 172 -8.02 -7.12 -8.23
N VAL A 173 -6.88 -7.64 -7.76
CA VAL A 173 -6.69 -8.17 -6.40
C VAL A 173 -5.71 -7.28 -5.64
N VAL A 174 -6.11 -6.79 -4.46
CA VAL A 174 -5.35 -5.80 -3.68
C VAL A 174 -5.29 -6.19 -2.22
N GLY A 175 -4.08 -6.24 -1.65
CA GLY A 175 -3.88 -6.40 -0.21
C GLY A 175 -4.24 -5.13 0.56
N VAL A 176 -5.03 -5.26 1.62
CA VAL A 176 -5.55 -4.10 2.37
C VAL A 176 -4.72 -3.82 3.62
N GLY A 177 -3.99 -2.70 3.59
CA GLY A 177 -3.31 -2.10 4.74
C GLY A 177 -4.04 -0.86 5.23
N SER A 178 -3.81 0.30 4.61
CA SER A 178 -4.52 1.55 4.90
C SER A 178 -5.85 1.71 4.16
N GLY A 179 -6.18 0.81 3.24
CA GLY A 179 -7.39 0.90 2.43
C GLY A 179 -7.27 1.78 1.16
N GLY A 180 -6.38 2.76 1.15
CA GLY A 180 -6.33 3.75 0.07
C GLY A 180 -6.08 3.18 -1.32
N THR A 181 -5.21 2.17 -1.45
CA THR A 181 -4.91 1.56 -2.76
C THR A 181 -6.15 0.90 -3.37
N ILE A 182 -6.83 0.04 -2.62
CA ILE A 182 -8.00 -0.66 -3.14
C ILE A 182 -9.13 0.30 -3.44
N THR A 183 -9.33 1.30 -2.57
CA THR A 183 -10.35 2.33 -2.74
C THR A 183 -10.07 3.17 -4.00
N GLY A 184 -8.90 3.78 -4.10
CA GLY A 184 -8.59 4.65 -5.23
C GLY A 184 -8.52 3.93 -6.58
N VAL A 185 -7.94 2.72 -6.61
CA VAL A 185 -7.94 1.88 -7.83
C VAL A 185 -9.35 1.42 -8.16
N GLY A 186 -10.10 0.91 -7.18
CA GLY A 186 -11.44 0.39 -7.39
C GLY A 186 -12.42 1.46 -7.87
N GLU A 187 -12.42 2.64 -7.25
CA GLU A 187 -13.26 3.77 -7.68
C GLU A 187 -12.94 4.21 -9.11
N TYR A 188 -11.64 4.33 -9.45
CA TYR A 188 -11.25 4.68 -10.81
C TYR A 188 -11.67 3.62 -11.83
N VAL A 189 -11.39 2.35 -11.53
CA VAL A 189 -11.68 1.25 -12.47
C VAL A 189 -13.18 1.06 -12.63
N LYS A 190 -13.94 1.03 -11.54
CA LYS A 190 -15.41 0.86 -11.60
C LYS A 190 -16.13 2.00 -12.34
N ALA A 191 -15.56 3.19 -12.37
CA ALA A 191 -16.13 4.32 -13.12
C ALA A 191 -16.09 4.10 -14.65
N TRP A 192 -15.12 3.35 -15.16
CA TRP A 192 -14.92 3.12 -16.60
C TRP A 192 -15.16 1.67 -17.02
N TYR A 193 -14.97 0.73 -16.11
CA TYR A 193 -15.03 -0.71 -16.33
C TYR A 193 -15.81 -1.37 -15.17
N PRO A 194 -17.13 -1.16 -15.07
CA PRO A 194 -17.93 -1.58 -13.90
C PRO A 194 -17.95 -3.08 -13.67
N ASP A 195 -17.72 -3.88 -14.72
CA ASP A 195 -17.71 -5.34 -14.64
C ASP A 195 -16.41 -5.93 -14.08
N VAL A 196 -15.31 -5.13 -14.02
CA VAL A 196 -14.06 -5.57 -13.42
C VAL A 196 -14.23 -5.74 -11.92
N ARG A 197 -13.99 -6.93 -11.41
CA ARG A 197 -14.14 -7.24 -9.99
C ARG A 197 -12.96 -6.73 -9.17
N ILE A 198 -13.25 -6.11 -8.05
CA ILE A 198 -12.27 -5.61 -7.08
C ILE A 198 -12.27 -6.52 -5.86
N ILE A 199 -11.14 -7.23 -5.65
CA ILE A 199 -11.01 -8.23 -4.59
C ILE A 199 -10.00 -7.76 -3.53
N ALA A 200 -10.48 -7.66 -2.31
CA ALA A 200 -9.63 -7.35 -1.15
C ALA A 200 -8.93 -8.61 -0.62
N VAL A 201 -7.72 -8.42 -0.07
CA VAL A 201 -6.99 -9.48 0.61
C VAL A 201 -6.66 -9.05 2.04
N GLU A 202 -6.98 -9.91 3.00
CA GLU A 202 -6.60 -9.77 4.40
C GLU A 202 -5.90 -11.05 4.90
N PRO A 203 -5.11 -11.00 5.99
CA PRO A 203 -4.54 -12.20 6.60
C PRO A 203 -5.65 -13.08 7.23
N ALA A 204 -5.57 -14.39 7.05
CA ALA A 204 -6.52 -15.31 7.67
C ALA A 204 -6.46 -15.29 9.21
N GLU A 205 -5.32 -14.88 9.77
CA GLU A 205 -5.14 -14.71 11.21
C GLU A 205 -5.68 -13.35 11.73
N SER A 206 -6.06 -12.42 10.83
CA SER A 206 -6.53 -11.07 11.19
C SER A 206 -7.57 -10.56 10.20
N GLN A 207 -8.81 -11.01 10.37
CA GLN A 207 -9.93 -10.83 9.44
C GLN A 207 -10.81 -9.64 9.86
N ALA A 208 -10.22 -8.45 9.92
CA ALA A 208 -10.94 -7.24 10.31
C ALA A 208 -11.99 -6.79 9.27
N LEU A 209 -11.72 -7.00 7.97
CA LEU A 209 -12.62 -6.57 6.90
C LEU A 209 -13.90 -7.41 6.84
N THR A 210 -13.80 -8.68 7.16
CA THR A 210 -14.95 -9.62 7.16
C THR A 210 -15.59 -9.80 8.54
N GLY A 211 -15.12 -9.08 9.56
CA GLY A 211 -15.65 -9.16 10.92
C GLY A 211 -15.28 -10.45 11.65
N GLY A 212 -14.24 -11.14 11.21
CA GLY A 212 -13.72 -12.34 11.86
C GLY A 212 -12.72 -12.05 12.98
N VAL A 213 -11.94 -13.07 13.34
CA VAL A 213 -10.92 -12.96 14.39
C VAL A 213 -9.83 -11.97 13.99
N VAL A 214 -9.44 -11.10 14.92
CA VAL A 214 -8.31 -10.18 14.77
C VAL A 214 -7.16 -10.65 15.66
N GLY A 215 -6.13 -11.18 15.02
CA GLY A 215 -4.95 -11.74 15.69
C GLY A 215 -3.63 -11.29 15.08
N ARG A 216 -2.54 -11.85 15.60
CA ARG A 216 -1.19 -11.59 15.06
C ARG A 216 -0.97 -12.39 13.78
N HIS A 217 -0.37 -11.77 12.79
CA HIS A 217 0.01 -12.38 11.51
C HIS A 217 1.42 -11.95 11.10
N SER A 218 2.00 -12.62 10.11
CA SER A 218 3.34 -12.34 9.59
C SER A 218 3.35 -11.86 8.13
N ILE A 219 2.33 -11.09 7.72
CA ILE A 219 2.25 -10.46 6.40
C ILE A 219 2.38 -8.93 6.58
N PRO A 220 3.59 -8.36 6.57
CA PRO A 220 3.77 -6.92 6.75
C PRO A 220 3.07 -6.12 5.66
N GLY A 221 2.49 -4.98 6.05
CA GLY A 221 1.90 -4.01 5.11
C GLY A 221 0.43 -4.20 4.78
N ILE A 222 -0.20 -5.31 5.18
CA ILE A 222 -1.65 -5.54 5.14
C ILE A 222 -2.16 -5.99 6.50
N GLY A 223 -3.48 -6.06 6.70
CA GLY A 223 -4.06 -6.56 7.94
C GLY A 223 -3.80 -5.66 9.14
N ALA A 224 -4.28 -4.43 9.10
CA ALA A 224 -4.03 -3.42 10.15
C ALA A 224 -4.65 -3.76 11.52
N GLY A 225 -5.46 -4.83 11.60
CA GLY A 225 -6.17 -5.24 12.82
C GLY A 225 -7.45 -4.43 13.09
N PHE A 226 -7.88 -3.63 12.14
CA PHE A 226 -9.12 -2.84 12.15
C PHE A 226 -9.49 -2.50 10.70
N VAL A 227 -10.73 -2.07 10.45
CA VAL A 227 -11.16 -1.54 9.15
C VAL A 227 -10.67 -0.09 9.04
N PRO A 228 -9.77 0.23 8.08
CA PRO A 228 -9.29 1.60 7.91
C PRO A 228 -10.39 2.53 7.38
N GLU A 229 -10.40 3.80 7.78
CA GLU A 229 -11.37 4.79 7.29
C GLU A 229 -11.26 5.04 5.79
N ASN A 230 -10.04 4.91 5.22
CA ASN A 230 -9.84 5.01 3.78
C ASN A 230 -10.41 3.82 2.98
N TYR A 231 -10.90 2.76 3.62
CA TYR A 231 -11.44 1.60 2.94
C TYR A 231 -12.90 1.80 2.56
N ASN A 232 -13.18 1.84 1.26
CA ASN A 232 -14.54 1.92 0.73
C ASN A 232 -15.07 0.50 0.44
N PRO A 233 -15.95 -0.06 1.28
CA PRO A 233 -16.48 -1.41 1.06
C PRO A 233 -17.42 -1.50 -0.15
N TYR A 234 -17.98 -0.39 -0.60
CA TYR A 234 -18.99 -0.38 -1.68
C TYR A 234 -18.42 -0.67 -3.07
N ILE A 235 -17.10 -0.52 -3.25
CA ILE A 235 -16.43 -0.85 -4.52
C ILE A 235 -15.79 -2.25 -4.51
N VAL A 236 -15.85 -2.96 -3.39
CA VAL A 236 -15.21 -4.27 -3.22
C VAL A 236 -16.22 -5.38 -3.46
N ASP A 237 -15.94 -6.24 -4.44
CA ASP A 237 -16.82 -7.35 -4.83
C ASP A 237 -16.58 -8.63 -4.02
N GLY A 238 -15.49 -8.68 -3.25
CA GLY A 238 -15.18 -9.82 -2.40
C GLY A 238 -13.92 -9.63 -1.57
N VAL A 239 -13.81 -10.39 -0.49
CA VAL A 239 -12.64 -10.41 0.41
C VAL A 239 -12.11 -11.83 0.49
N VAL A 240 -10.79 -12.00 0.37
CA VAL A 240 -10.10 -13.28 0.48
C VAL A 240 -9.15 -13.24 1.67
N ALA A 241 -9.38 -14.13 2.63
CA ALA A 241 -8.48 -14.33 3.77
C ALA A 241 -7.37 -15.31 3.39
N VAL A 242 -6.10 -14.92 3.57
CA VAL A 242 -4.91 -15.70 3.17
C VAL A 242 -4.03 -16.01 4.38
N PRO A 243 -3.69 -17.29 4.63
CA PRO A 243 -2.77 -17.67 5.69
C PRO A 243 -1.36 -17.09 5.48
N SER A 244 -0.74 -16.56 6.53
CA SER A 244 0.60 -15.95 6.49
C SER A 244 1.67 -16.90 5.94
N ALA A 245 1.62 -18.17 6.32
CA ALA A 245 2.56 -19.18 5.83
C ALA A 245 2.47 -19.36 4.31
N ARG A 246 1.26 -19.36 3.75
CA ARG A 246 1.06 -19.50 2.30
C ARG A 246 1.55 -18.27 1.55
N ALA A 247 1.31 -17.08 2.09
CA ALA A 247 1.78 -15.82 1.53
C ALA A 247 3.31 -15.78 1.37
N GLY A 248 4.06 -16.18 2.39
CA GLY A 248 5.52 -16.24 2.34
C GLY A 248 6.04 -17.22 1.29
N VAL A 249 5.44 -18.41 1.18
CA VAL A 249 5.80 -19.41 0.18
C VAL A 249 5.62 -18.89 -1.23
N LEU A 250 4.47 -18.27 -1.53
CA LEU A 250 4.16 -17.79 -2.88
C LEU A 250 4.97 -16.56 -3.28
N ALA A 251 5.36 -15.72 -2.33
CA ALA A 251 6.31 -14.63 -2.58
C ALA A 251 7.66 -15.15 -3.09
N GLN A 252 8.19 -16.21 -2.47
CA GLN A 252 9.43 -16.85 -2.93
C GLN A 252 9.24 -17.62 -4.25
N GLU A 253 8.07 -18.19 -4.46
CA GLU A 253 7.79 -18.94 -5.66
C GLU A 253 7.76 -18.05 -6.91
N VAL A 254 7.06 -16.90 -6.87
CA VAL A 254 6.99 -15.97 -8.01
C VAL A 254 8.37 -15.38 -8.36
N LEU A 255 9.24 -15.21 -7.37
CA LEU A 255 10.63 -14.84 -7.62
C LEU A 255 11.37 -15.90 -8.43
N ARG A 256 11.13 -17.19 -8.17
CA ARG A 256 11.78 -18.29 -8.88
C ARG A 256 11.17 -18.54 -10.27
N THR A 257 9.86 -18.36 -10.44
CA THR A 257 9.17 -18.69 -11.69
C THR A 257 9.20 -17.55 -12.71
N ASP A 258 9.14 -16.32 -12.26
CA ASP A 258 8.98 -15.12 -13.09
C ASP A 258 10.03 -14.03 -12.81
N ALA A 259 10.99 -14.29 -11.94
CA ALA A 259 12.02 -13.34 -11.48
C ALA A 259 11.43 -12.02 -10.91
N VAL A 260 10.19 -12.06 -10.39
CA VAL A 260 9.52 -10.91 -9.80
C VAL A 260 9.78 -10.87 -8.29
N PRO A 261 10.53 -9.89 -7.77
CA PRO A 261 10.71 -9.72 -6.34
C PRO A 261 9.36 -9.44 -5.66
N ALA A 262 9.07 -10.14 -4.58
CA ALA A 262 7.79 -10.04 -3.91
C ALA A 262 7.94 -10.12 -2.39
N ALA A 263 7.26 -9.22 -1.68
CA ALA A 263 7.08 -9.32 -0.24
C ALA A 263 5.96 -10.32 0.11
N PRO A 264 5.82 -10.80 1.35
CA PRO A 264 4.71 -11.65 1.76
C PRO A 264 3.32 -11.07 1.41
N SER A 265 3.15 -9.75 1.45
CA SER A 265 1.89 -9.10 1.01
C SER A 265 1.57 -9.35 -0.47
N ALA A 266 2.58 -9.35 -1.34
CA ALA A 266 2.41 -9.70 -2.75
C ALA A 266 2.12 -11.21 -2.92
N GLY A 267 2.74 -12.07 -2.12
CA GLY A 267 2.43 -13.50 -2.07
C GLY A 267 1.00 -13.78 -1.61
N ALA A 268 0.46 -12.97 -0.68
CA ALA A 268 -0.94 -13.06 -0.28
C ALA A 268 -1.88 -12.69 -1.43
N VAL A 269 -1.58 -11.61 -2.15
CA VAL A 269 -2.32 -11.21 -3.35
C VAL A 269 -2.28 -12.33 -4.40
N LEU A 270 -1.12 -12.92 -4.67
CA LEU A 270 -0.97 -14.02 -5.60
C LEU A 270 -1.76 -15.27 -5.19
N CYS A 271 -1.81 -15.56 -3.88
CA CYS A 271 -2.65 -16.64 -3.33
C CYS A 271 -4.13 -16.41 -3.61
N ALA A 272 -4.60 -15.19 -3.39
CA ALA A 272 -5.99 -14.82 -3.65
C ALA A 272 -6.33 -14.89 -5.16
N MET A 273 -5.44 -14.40 -6.04
CA MET A 273 -5.59 -14.53 -7.50
C MET A 273 -5.73 -15.98 -7.92
N HIS A 274 -4.85 -16.85 -7.42
CA HIS A 274 -4.88 -18.29 -7.68
C HIS A 274 -6.21 -18.91 -7.26
N SER A 275 -6.66 -18.67 -6.04
CA SER A 275 -7.92 -19.18 -5.51
C SER A 275 -9.13 -18.68 -6.31
N LEU A 276 -9.10 -17.42 -6.73
CA LEU A 276 -10.18 -16.78 -7.47
C LEU A 276 -10.40 -17.46 -8.84
N VAL A 277 -9.32 -17.62 -9.61
CA VAL A 277 -9.39 -18.23 -10.95
C VAL A 277 -9.79 -19.71 -10.90
N GLN A 278 -9.44 -20.43 -9.82
CA GLN A 278 -9.86 -21.81 -9.63
C GLN A 278 -11.35 -21.94 -9.28
N LYS A 279 -11.89 -21.01 -8.48
CA LYS A 279 -13.28 -21.03 -8.05
C LYS A 279 -14.24 -20.48 -9.09
N GLU A 280 -13.78 -19.55 -9.91
CA GLU A 280 -14.60 -18.78 -10.85
C GLU A 280 -14.01 -18.87 -12.27
N PRO A 281 -14.42 -19.88 -13.05
CA PRO A 281 -13.89 -20.13 -14.40
C PRO A 281 -14.10 -19.00 -15.41
N SER A 282 -15.01 -18.08 -15.14
CA SER A 282 -15.22 -16.87 -15.97
C SER A 282 -14.09 -15.84 -15.85
N ILE A 283 -13.35 -15.86 -14.73
CA ILE A 283 -12.20 -14.96 -14.51
C ILE A 283 -10.98 -15.55 -15.21
N ARG A 284 -10.50 -14.86 -16.25
CA ARG A 284 -9.38 -15.30 -17.09
C ARG A 284 -8.21 -14.33 -17.09
N ARG A 285 -8.45 -13.04 -16.85
CA ARG A 285 -7.43 -11.98 -16.84
C ARG A 285 -7.45 -11.31 -15.47
N VAL A 286 -6.52 -11.71 -14.61
CA VAL A 286 -6.44 -11.23 -13.22
C VAL A 286 -5.16 -10.48 -12.99
N LEU A 287 -5.26 -9.29 -12.35
CA LEU A 287 -4.13 -8.47 -11.98
C LEU A 287 -4.03 -8.34 -10.45
N GLY A 288 -2.85 -8.60 -9.90
CA GLY A 288 -2.53 -8.36 -8.50
C GLY A 288 -1.70 -7.10 -8.31
N VAL A 289 -2.04 -6.26 -7.33
CA VAL A 289 -1.21 -5.13 -6.95
C VAL A 289 -0.14 -5.59 -5.96
N PHE A 290 1.12 -5.64 -6.39
CA PHE A 290 2.27 -6.02 -5.58
C PHE A 290 2.86 -4.76 -4.93
N SER A 291 2.56 -4.55 -3.65
CA SER A 291 2.88 -3.32 -2.93
C SER A 291 4.27 -3.28 -2.29
N GLY A 292 5.06 -4.34 -2.42
CA GLY A 292 6.41 -4.40 -1.87
C GLY A 292 7.24 -5.54 -2.44
N ALA A 293 8.56 -5.33 -2.52
CA ALA A 293 9.54 -6.31 -3.00
C ALA A 293 10.21 -7.10 -1.87
N GLN A 294 10.28 -6.51 -0.65
CA GLN A 294 10.90 -7.13 0.51
C GLN A 294 10.06 -6.86 1.76
N ALA A 295 10.08 -7.78 2.71
CA ALA A 295 9.63 -7.48 4.06
C ALA A 295 10.58 -6.45 4.67
N VAL A 296 10.04 -5.33 5.11
CA VAL A 296 10.82 -4.33 5.87
C VAL A 296 10.66 -4.70 7.34
N GLU A 297 11.73 -5.25 7.92
CA GLU A 297 11.80 -5.57 9.35
C GLU A 297 12.01 -4.31 10.22
#